data_db5e9fb6c6f3066dfad55d185c329f54
#
_entry.id   db5e9fb6c6f3066dfad55d185c329f54
#
_cell.length_a   1.000
_cell.length_b   1.000
_cell.length_c   1.000
_cell.angle_alpha   90.00
_cell.angle_beta   90.00
_cell.angle_gamma   90.00
#
_symmetry.space_group_name_H-M   'P 1'
#
loop_
_entity.id
_entity.type
_entity.pdbx_description
1 polymer ?
#
loop_
_entity_poly.entity_id
_entity_poly.type
_entity_poly.pdbx_seq_one_letter_code
_entity_poly.pdbx_strand_id
1 'polypeptide(L)'
;VKSIGLDPVEAQPRQAFFFDTPDLALNRAGVVVRARRIQGGGGDTVIKLRPVDPAAIEPELRRSEAFKIEVDAMPGGFVCSASFKGLCTGQEVLDVGSGAMPLRKLFSKEQRAFYDAHAPAGLTMDKLILLGPTFLLRAKHQPKSKHFDRPIVLETWIYPDGSIVMEVSTKCLPKEAFQVAGEFRAYLADHGIVLSADQSAKTGTALAFFSARLKEEGRAG
;
A
#
# COMPACT_ATOMS: atom_id res chain seq x y z
N VAL A 1 14.40 -14.51 5.05
CA VAL A 1 15.09 -13.25 4.79
C VAL A 1 16.54 -13.53 4.46
N LYS A 2 17.34 -14.15 5.35
CA LYS A 2 18.74 -14.53 5.07
C LYS A 2 18.89 -15.46 3.85
N SER A 3 17.94 -16.35 3.63
CA SER A 3 17.96 -17.30 2.51
C SER A 3 17.95 -16.64 1.12
N ILE A 4 17.40 -15.45 1.00
CA ILE A 4 17.38 -14.66 -0.26
C ILE A 4 18.38 -13.49 -0.25
N GLY A 5 19.34 -13.47 0.68
CA GLY A 5 20.39 -12.45 0.76
C GLY A 5 19.91 -11.04 1.17
N LEU A 6 18.72 -10.92 1.77
CA LEU A 6 18.24 -9.65 2.32
C LEU A 6 18.82 -9.40 3.71
N ASP A 7 19.47 -8.26 3.89
CA ASP A 7 19.93 -7.78 5.19
C ASP A 7 18.84 -6.92 5.85
N PRO A 8 18.28 -7.34 7.00
CA PRO A 8 17.30 -6.52 7.72
C PRO A 8 17.84 -5.18 8.22
N VAL A 9 19.15 -5.07 8.42
CA VAL A 9 19.79 -3.84 8.89
C VAL A 9 19.76 -2.73 7.82
N GLU A 10 19.76 -3.11 6.55
CA GLU A 10 19.64 -2.18 5.42
C GLU A 10 18.18 -1.79 5.12
N ALA A 11 17.22 -2.36 5.84
CA ALA A 11 15.82 -2.06 5.62
C ALA A 11 15.48 -0.63 6.05
N GLN A 12 14.80 0.10 5.18
CA GLN A 12 14.34 1.45 5.43
C GLN A 12 13.07 1.46 6.28
N PRO A 13 13.09 2.01 7.51
CA PRO A 13 11.89 2.19 8.32
C PRO A 13 10.92 3.19 7.70
N ARG A 14 9.64 2.87 7.81
CA ARG A 14 8.51 3.69 7.36
C ARG A 14 7.35 3.59 8.32
N GLN A 15 6.51 4.60 8.32
CA GLN A 15 5.21 4.61 8.98
C GLN A 15 4.13 4.78 7.92
N ALA A 16 3.12 3.94 7.95
CA ALA A 16 1.95 4.04 7.08
C ALA A 16 0.74 4.53 7.89
N PHE A 17 0.12 5.57 7.40
CA PHE A 17 -1.08 6.21 7.95
C PHE A 17 -2.20 6.00 6.93
N PHE A 18 -3.27 5.33 7.34
CA PHE A 18 -4.46 5.15 6.53
C PHE A 18 -5.55 6.10 6.98
N PHE A 19 -6.45 6.44 6.08
CA PHE A 19 -7.57 7.33 6.37
C PHE A 19 -8.84 6.72 5.78
N ASP A 20 -9.82 6.48 6.65
CA ASP A 20 -11.12 5.91 6.29
C ASP A 20 -12.16 6.35 7.34
N THR A 21 -13.39 5.94 7.20
CA THR A 21 -14.39 6.01 8.25
C THR A 21 -14.18 4.88 9.27
N PRO A 22 -14.71 4.99 10.52
CA PRO A 22 -14.62 3.92 11.51
C PRO A 22 -15.12 2.56 11.01
N ASP A 23 -16.13 2.57 10.15
CA ASP A 23 -16.75 1.40 9.56
C ASP A 23 -16.14 0.99 8.21
N LEU A 24 -15.03 1.62 7.80
CA LEU A 24 -14.27 1.33 6.58
C LEU A 24 -15.09 1.52 5.29
N ALA A 25 -15.84 2.60 5.18
CA ALA A 25 -16.68 2.87 4.00
C ALA A 25 -15.87 3.03 2.71
N LEU A 26 -14.68 3.66 2.76
CA LEU A 26 -13.80 3.75 1.59
C LEU A 26 -13.26 2.38 1.18
N ASN A 27 -12.76 1.61 2.14
CA ASN A 27 -12.22 0.27 1.85
C ASN A 27 -13.28 -0.64 1.24
N ARG A 28 -14.53 -0.61 1.73
CA ARG A 28 -15.65 -1.35 1.14
C ARG A 28 -15.97 -0.90 -0.28
N ALA A 29 -15.75 0.37 -0.57
CA ALA A 29 -15.90 0.93 -1.93
C ALA A 29 -14.66 0.71 -2.82
N GLY A 30 -13.65 -0.03 -2.34
CA GLY A 30 -12.41 -0.27 -3.07
C GLY A 30 -11.48 0.95 -3.15
N VAL A 31 -11.67 1.96 -2.30
CA VAL A 31 -10.84 3.17 -2.25
C VAL A 31 -9.91 3.10 -1.04
N VAL A 32 -8.64 3.39 -1.23
CA VAL A 32 -7.64 3.48 -0.16
C VAL A 32 -6.99 4.85 -0.19
N VAL A 33 -7.06 5.56 0.95
CA VAL A 33 -6.35 6.82 1.19
C VAL A 33 -5.23 6.56 2.19
N ARG A 34 -3.98 6.83 1.78
CA ARG A 34 -2.81 6.55 2.58
C ARG A 34 -1.75 7.63 2.46
N ALA A 35 -1.10 7.94 3.59
CA ALA A 35 0.18 8.65 3.62
C ALA A 35 1.25 7.76 4.22
N ARG A 36 2.52 7.99 3.84
CA ARG A 36 3.67 7.34 4.44
C ARG A 36 4.71 8.36 4.81
N ARG A 37 5.25 8.23 6.00
CA ARG A 37 6.48 8.87 6.43
C ARG A 37 7.64 7.90 6.21
N ILE A 38 8.74 8.41 5.66
CA ILE A 38 9.93 7.62 5.34
C ILE A 38 11.07 8.16 6.21
N GLN A 39 11.82 7.28 6.84
CA GLN A 39 13.01 7.70 7.58
C GLN A 39 13.97 8.47 6.66
N GLY A 40 14.50 9.58 7.16
CA GLY A 40 15.32 10.50 6.36
C GLY A 40 14.58 11.74 5.86
N GLY A 41 13.29 11.91 6.23
CA GLY A 41 12.55 13.18 6.07
C GLY A 41 11.54 13.24 4.92
N GLY A 42 11.53 12.25 4.03
CA GLY A 42 10.55 12.19 2.93
C GLY A 42 9.21 11.60 3.34
N GLY A 43 8.22 11.75 2.47
CA GLY A 43 6.92 11.13 2.57
C GLY A 43 6.23 10.99 1.22
N ASP A 44 5.21 10.17 1.16
CA ASP A 44 4.35 10.04 0.00
C ASP A 44 2.88 9.90 0.39
N THR A 45 2.02 10.34 -0.52
CA THR A 45 0.57 10.17 -0.45
C THR A 45 0.08 9.31 -1.59
N VAL A 46 -0.96 8.54 -1.36
CA VAL A 46 -1.59 7.70 -2.37
C VAL A 46 -3.09 7.67 -2.18
N ILE A 47 -3.81 7.86 -3.28
CA ILE A 47 -5.20 7.45 -3.41
C ILE A 47 -5.22 6.28 -4.39
N LYS A 48 -5.71 5.12 -3.97
CA LYS A 48 -5.70 3.88 -4.75
C LYS A 48 -7.10 3.31 -4.88
N LEU A 49 -7.44 2.89 -6.08
CA LEU A 49 -8.65 2.09 -6.38
C LEU A 49 -8.26 0.63 -6.56
N ARG A 50 -9.00 -0.29 -5.91
CA ARG A 50 -8.78 -1.73 -6.03
C ARG A 50 -10.01 -2.53 -5.57
N PRO A 51 -10.60 -3.39 -6.42
CA PRO A 51 -10.26 -3.55 -7.84
C PRO A 51 -10.68 -2.35 -8.67
N VAL A 52 -10.16 -2.26 -9.90
CA VAL A 52 -10.60 -1.27 -10.88
C VAL A 52 -10.66 -1.89 -12.26
N ASP A 53 -11.67 -1.50 -13.04
CA ASP A 53 -11.67 -1.77 -14.48
C ASP A 53 -10.79 -0.72 -15.16
N PRO A 54 -9.69 -1.10 -15.80
CA PRO A 54 -8.85 -0.15 -16.51
C PRO A 54 -9.61 0.63 -17.58
N ALA A 55 -10.63 0.03 -18.23
CA ALA A 55 -11.39 0.69 -19.28
C ALA A 55 -12.27 1.84 -18.74
N ALA A 56 -12.64 1.78 -17.46
CA ALA A 56 -13.41 2.83 -16.79
C ALA A 56 -12.57 4.05 -16.37
N ILE A 57 -11.23 3.99 -16.53
CA ILE A 57 -10.33 5.08 -16.16
C ILE A 57 -10.21 6.07 -17.31
N GLU A 58 -10.47 7.34 -17.01
CA GLU A 58 -10.38 8.44 -17.95
C GLU A 58 -9.00 8.52 -18.64
N PRO A 59 -8.94 8.65 -19.99
CA PRO A 59 -7.68 8.68 -20.74
C PRO A 59 -6.71 9.79 -20.29
N GLU A 60 -7.24 10.93 -19.85
CA GLU A 60 -6.45 12.07 -19.38
C GLU A 60 -5.62 11.73 -18.15
N LEU A 61 -6.17 10.95 -17.21
CA LEU A 61 -5.45 10.51 -16.01
C LEU A 61 -4.22 9.68 -16.36
N ARG A 62 -4.29 8.87 -17.42
CA ARG A 62 -3.19 7.99 -17.85
C ARG A 62 -1.97 8.77 -18.37
N ARG A 63 -2.13 10.06 -18.72
CA ARG A 63 -1.04 10.93 -19.16
C ARG A 63 -0.24 11.50 -18.00
N SER A 64 -0.78 11.45 -16.79
CA SER A 64 -0.08 11.93 -15.59
C SER A 64 0.98 10.94 -15.12
N GLU A 65 2.21 11.39 -14.91
CA GLU A 65 3.28 10.59 -14.32
C GLU A 65 2.97 10.14 -12.88
N ALA A 66 2.14 10.91 -12.18
CA ALA A 66 1.69 10.61 -10.82
C ALA A 66 0.64 9.50 -10.78
N PHE A 67 -0.02 9.21 -11.90
CA PHE A 67 -1.06 8.20 -12.02
C PHE A 67 -0.49 6.90 -12.60
N LYS A 68 -0.88 5.76 -12.01
CA LYS A 68 -0.43 4.43 -12.47
C LYS A 68 -1.55 3.41 -12.37
N ILE A 69 -1.69 2.60 -13.42
CA ILE A 69 -2.47 1.36 -13.39
C ILE A 69 -1.47 0.21 -13.22
N GLU A 70 -1.71 -0.64 -12.26
CA GLU A 70 -0.88 -1.80 -11.93
C GLU A 70 -1.77 -3.04 -11.88
N VAL A 71 -1.24 -4.18 -12.33
CA VAL A 71 -1.86 -5.50 -12.17
C VAL A 71 -1.07 -6.23 -11.11
N ASP A 72 -1.71 -6.52 -9.99
CA ASP A 72 -1.13 -7.31 -8.92
C ASP A 72 -1.41 -8.80 -9.22
N ALA A 73 -0.35 -9.55 -9.56
CA ALA A 73 -0.41 -11.00 -9.71
C ALA A 73 -0.13 -11.65 -8.34
N MET A 74 -1.08 -12.40 -7.85
CA MET A 74 -0.99 -13.08 -6.56
C MET A 74 -1.34 -14.56 -6.70
N PRO A 75 -0.93 -15.44 -5.78
CA PRO A 75 -1.51 -16.78 -5.71
C PRO A 75 -3.05 -16.68 -5.70
N GLY A 76 -3.69 -17.30 -6.69
CA GLY A 76 -5.15 -17.28 -6.84
C GLY A 76 -5.71 -16.28 -7.86
N GLY A 77 -4.91 -15.36 -8.43
CA GLY A 77 -5.43 -14.50 -9.49
C GLY A 77 -4.71 -13.18 -9.73
N PHE A 78 -5.36 -12.35 -10.52
CA PHE A 78 -4.89 -11.02 -10.88
C PHE A 78 -5.90 -9.97 -10.42
N VAL A 79 -5.41 -8.86 -9.88
CA VAL A 79 -6.25 -7.73 -9.49
C VAL A 79 -5.68 -6.45 -10.07
N CYS A 80 -6.48 -5.74 -10.87
CA CYS A 80 -6.13 -4.41 -11.34
C CYS A 80 -6.33 -3.36 -10.25
N SER A 81 -5.41 -2.42 -10.20
CA SER A 81 -5.48 -1.26 -9.32
C SER A 81 -5.03 0.00 -10.05
N ALA A 82 -5.64 1.13 -9.71
CA ALA A 82 -5.23 2.45 -10.15
C ALA A 82 -4.77 3.27 -8.95
N SER A 83 -3.68 4.02 -9.06
CA SER A 83 -3.15 4.82 -7.96
C SER A 83 -2.70 6.19 -8.43
N PHE A 84 -3.13 7.22 -7.72
CA PHE A 84 -2.63 8.57 -7.86
C PHE A 84 -1.67 8.86 -6.70
N LYS A 85 -0.40 9.14 -7.01
CA LYS A 85 0.68 9.32 -6.03
C LYS A 85 1.05 10.80 -5.92
N GLY A 86 1.40 11.23 -4.71
CA GLY A 86 1.96 12.55 -4.43
C GLY A 86 3.17 12.44 -3.53
N LEU A 87 4.00 13.48 -3.50
CA LEU A 87 5.11 13.62 -2.58
C LEU A 87 4.72 14.62 -1.47
N CYS A 88 5.21 14.37 -0.28
CA CYS A 88 5.10 15.25 0.87
C CYS A 88 6.35 15.13 1.75
N THR A 89 6.45 15.94 2.77
CA THR A 89 7.49 15.80 3.79
C THR A 89 7.03 14.84 4.89
N GLY A 90 7.98 14.24 5.60
CA GLY A 90 7.67 13.41 6.77
C GLY A 90 7.01 14.21 7.90
N GLN A 91 7.27 15.53 7.97
CA GLN A 91 6.65 16.41 8.96
C GLN A 91 5.17 16.66 8.65
N GLU A 92 4.82 16.94 7.39
CA GLU A 92 3.42 17.10 6.99
C GLU A 92 2.57 15.87 7.31
N VAL A 93 3.14 14.67 7.16
CA VAL A 93 2.44 13.42 7.56
C VAL A 93 2.20 13.38 9.06
N LEU A 94 3.17 13.81 9.89
CA LEU A 94 3.02 13.89 11.35
C LEU A 94 2.01 14.96 11.75
N ASP A 95 2.01 16.11 11.07
CA ASP A 95 1.09 17.21 11.35
C ASP A 95 -0.37 16.81 11.10
N VAL A 96 -0.63 16.03 10.03
CA VAL A 96 -1.93 15.41 9.81
C VAL A 96 -2.24 14.37 10.88
N GLY A 97 -1.27 13.53 11.23
CA GLY A 97 -1.42 12.49 12.25
C GLY A 97 -1.75 13.02 13.63
N SER A 98 -1.26 14.21 13.98
CA SER A 98 -1.52 14.91 15.25
C SER A 98 -2.75 15.83 15.21
N GLY A 99 -3.35 16.04 14.04
CA GLY A 99 -4.45 16.99 13.84
C GLY A 99 -4.00 18.45 13.68
N ALA A 100 -2.69 18.72 13.62
CA ALA A 100 -2.15 20.08 13.41
C ALA A 100 -2.41 20.60 11.99
N MET A 101 -2.60 19.69 11.03
CA MET A 101 -2.92 20.02 9.64
C MET A 101 -4.14 19.23 9.15
N PRO A 102 -5.11 19.86 8.47
CA PRO A 102 -6.23 19.14 7.86
C PRO A 102 -5.76 18.14 6.79
N LEU A 103 -6.34 16.93 6.78
CA LEU A 103 -5.98 15.85 5.88
C LEU A 103 -5.93 16.28 4.40
N ARG A 104 -6.93 17.04 3.94
CA ARG A 104 -7.03 17.50 2.55
C ARG A 104 -5.84 18.34 2.07
N LYS A 105 -5.10 18.99 2.99
CA LYS A 105 -3.92 19.78 2.64
C LYS A 105 -2.71 18.92 2.29
N LEU A 106 -2.70 17.67 2.72
CA LEU A 106 -1.63 16.73 2.42
C LEU A 106 -1.69 16.22 0.97
N PHE A 107 -2.86 16.28 0.33
CA PHE A 107 -3.09 15.78 -1.02
C PHE A 107 -3.14 16.91 -2.05
N SER A 108 -2.57 16.68 -3.23
CA SER A 108 -2.61 17.63 -4.35
C SER A 108 -4.04 17.88 -4.82
N LYS A 109 -4.22 18.94 -5.62
CA LYS A 109 -5.54 19.25 -6.21
C LYS A 109 -6.05 18.09 -7.08
N GLU A 110 -5.17 17.49 -7.86
CA GLU A 110 -5.48 16.37 -8.74
C GLU A 110 -5.82 15.11 -7.95
N GLN A 111 -5.10 14.84 -6.85
CA GLN A 111 -5.44 13.74 -5.96
C GLN A 111 -6.81 13.94 -5.31
N ARG A 112 -7.14 15.14 -4.86
CA ARG A 112 -8.48 15.43 -4.31
C ARG A 112 -9.57 15.26 -5.33
N ALA A 113 -9.38 15.75 -6.56
CA ALA A 113 -10.34 15.54 -7.64
C ALA A 113 -10.53 14.04 -7.96
N PHE A 114 -9.44 13.27 -7.96
CA PHE A 114 -9.51 11.83 -8.13
C PHE A 114 -10.25 11.13 -6.97
N TYR A 115 -10.04 11.58 -5.73
CA TYR A 115 -10.81 11.12 -4.58
C TYR A 115 -12.30 11.41 -4.73
N ASP A 116 -12.65 12.66 -5.01
CA ASP A 116 -14.04 13.12 -5.11
C ASP A 116 -14.83 12.38 -6.21
N ALA A 117 -14.15 11.98 -7.29
CA ALA A 117 -14.75 11.21 -8.38
C ALA A 117 -15.03 9.72 -8.02
N HIS A 118 -14.37 9.16 -7.01
CA HIS A 118 -14.43 7.73 -6.72
C HIS A 118 -14.85 7.38 -5.29
N ALA A 119 -14.85 8.34 -4.38
CA ALA A 119 -15.32 8.12 -3.01
C ALA A 119 -16.86 7.94 -2.98
N PRO A 120 -17.39 7.23 -1.99
CA PRO A 120 -18.83 7.16 -1.76
C PRO A 120 -19.46 8.55 -1.68
N ALA A 121 -20.66 8.70 -2.23
CA ALA A 121 -21.37 9.97 -2.28
C ALA A 121 -21.49 10.61 -0.88
N GLY A 122 -21.13 11.90 -0.79
CA GLY A 122 -21.19 12.66 0.45
C GLY A 122 -20.07 12.36 1.46
N LEU A 123 -19.12 11.48 1.15
CA LEU A 123 -17.96 11.20 1.99
C LEU A 123 -16.78 12.07 1.56
N THR A 124 -16.64 13.22 2.22
CA THR A 124 -15.51 14.14 1.99
C THR A 124 -14.27 13.70 2.79
N MET A 125 -13.07 14.13 2.36
CA MET A 125 -11.82 13.85 3.10
C MET A 125 -11.84 14.35 4.55
N ASP A 126 -12.59 15.40 4.85
CA ASP A 126 -12.68 15.96 6.20
C ASP A 126 -13.49 15.07 7.18
N LYS A 127 -14.20 14.06 6.65
CA LYS A 127 -14.92 13.06 7.46
C LYS A 127 -14.08 11.81 7.76
N LEU A 128 -12.91 11.71 7.16
CA LEU A 128 -12.01 10.58 7.36
C LEU A 128 -11.25 10.75 8.67
N ILE A 129 -11.07 9.63 9.35
CA ILE A 129 -10.26 9.55 10.56
C ILE A 129 -8.94 8.83 10.28
N LEU A 130 -7.97 9.05 11.15
CA LEU A 130 -6.69 8.36 11.12
C LEU A 130 -6.83 6.92 11.61
N LEU A 131 -6.36 5.98 10.80
CA LEU A 131 -6.19 4.56 11.12
C LEU A 131 -4.68 4.23 11.02
N GLY A 132 -4.01 4.21 12.15
CA GLY A 132 -2.56 4.02 12.19
C GLY A 132 -1.88 4.81 13.31
N PRO A 133 -0.53 4.94 13.25
CA PRO A 133 0.35 4.39 12.22
C PRO A 133 0.61 2.89 12.35
N THR A 134 0.86 2.25 11.21
CA THR A 134 1.50 0.93 11.16
C THR A 134 2.97 1.12 10.78
N PHE A 135 3.86 0.41 11.46
CA PHE A 135 5.29 0.44 11.14
C PHE A 135 5.61 -0.61 10.09
N LEU A 136 6.53 -0.27 9.20
CA LEU A 136 7.05 -1.22 8.23
C LEU A 136 8.53 -1.00 7.95
N LEU A 137 9.22 -2.10 7.69
CA LEU A 137 10.59 -2.13 7.21
C LEU A 137 10.56 -2.53 5.73
N ARG A 138 11.24 -1.76 4.89
CA ARG A 138 11.31 -2.04 3.46
C ARG A 138 12.74 -2.26 3.02
N ALA A 139 13.04 -3.46 2.58
CA ALA A 139 14.33 -3.83 2.00
C ALA A 139 14.19 -4.06 0.50
N LYS A 140 15.27 -3.79 -0.24
CA LYS A 140 15.41 -4.12 -1.66
C LYS A 140 16.60 -5.05 -1.82
N HIS A 141 16.46 -6.02 -2.70
CA HIS A 141 17.53 -6.95 -3.03
C HIS A 141 17.56 -7.20 -4.53
N GLN A 142 18.78 -7.24 -5.09
CA GLN A 142 19.01 -7.68 -6.46
C GLN A 142 19.61 -9.09 -6.41
N PRO A 143 18.83 -10.12 -6.75
CA PRO A 143 19.35 -11.49 -6.81
C PRO A 143 20.48 -11.61 -7.79
N LYS A 144 21.48 -12.44 -7.45
CA LYS A 144 22.56 -12.85 -8.35
C LYS A 144 22.30 -14.31 -8.82
N SER A 145 21.11 -14.55 -9.36
CA SER A 145 20.71 -15.88 -9.83
C SER A 145 20.60 -15.89 -11.36
N LYS A 146 21.00 -17.00 -11.99
CA LYS A 146 20.81 -17.20 -13.45
C LYS A 146 19.34 -17.37 -13.83
N HIS A 147 18.49 -17.76 -12.87
CA HIS A 147 17.08 -18.08 -13.12
C HIS A 147 16.12 -16.96 -12.70
N PHE A 148 16.62 -16.00 -11.91
CA PHE A 148 15.82 -14.83 -11.49
C PHE A 148 16.76 -13.67 -11.16
N ASP A 149 16.71 -12.62 -11.97
CA ASP A 149 17.59 -11.44 -11.88
C ASP A 149 16.86 -10.13 -11.64
N ARG A 150 15.55 -10.19 -11.31
CA ARG A 150 14.71 -9.00 -11.09
C ARG A 150 14.81 -8.50 -9.65
N PRO A 151 14.76 -7.17 -9.44
CA PRO A 151 14.75 -6.62 -8.10
C PRO A 151 13.59 -7.18 -7.25
N ILE A 152 13.91 -7.60 -6.04
CA ILE A 152 12.94 -8.06 -5.04
C ILE A 152 12.76 -6.97 -4.00
N VAL A 153 11.53 -6.76 -3.58
CA VAL A 153 11.17 -5.90 -2.46
C VAL A 153 10.56 -6.76 -1.37
N LEU A 154 11.11 -6.65 -0.16
CA LEU A 154 10.51 -7.19 1.06
C LEU A 154 9.93 -6.05 1.87
N GLU A 155 8.68 -6.15 2.26
CA GLU A 155 8.05 -5.29 3.25
C GLU A 155 7.63 -6.12 4.46
N THR A 156 8.16 -5.77 5.63
CA THR A 156 7.78 -6.37 6.92
C THR A 156 6.91 -5.39 7.67
N TRP A 157 5.63 -5.69 7.80
CA TRP A 157 4.61 -4.88 8.46
C TRP A 157 4.47 -5.34 9.91
N ILE A 158 4.59 -4.40 10.83
CA ILE A 158 4.54 -4.64 12.28
C ILE A 158 3.31 -3.92 12.81
N TYR A 159 2.35 -4.69 13.32
CA TYR A 159 1.11 -4.17 13.87
C TYR A 159 1.25 -3.89 15.37
N PRO A 160 0.39 -3.00 15.95
CA PRO A 160 0.48 -2.64 17.36
C PRO A 160 0.28 -3.81 18.35
N ASP A 161 -0.36 -4.89 17.93
CA ASP A 161 -0.51 -6.14 18.71
C ASP A 161 0.73 -7.03 18.68
N GLY A 162 1.79 -6.59 17.98
CA GLY A 162 3.02 -7.36 17.80
C GLY A 162 2.98 -8.38 16.66
N SER A 163 1.83 -8.55 15.99
CA SER A 163 1.75 -9.42 14.82
C SER A 163 2.56 -8.85 13.65
N ILE A 164 3.09 -9.75 12.82
CA ILE A 164 3.97 -9.40 11.71
C ILE A 164 3.46 -10.05 10.42
N VAL A 165 3.35 -9.23 9.38
CA VAL A 165 3.10 -9.70 8.01
C VAL A 165 4.30 -9.36 7.14
N MET A 166 4.83 -10.35 6.43
CA MET A 166 5.91 -10.17 5.46
C MET A 166 5.36 -10.33 4.04
N GLU A 167 5.64 -9.36 3.19
CA GLU A 167 5.31 -9.40 1.77
C GLU A 167 6.57 -9.34 0.93
N VAL A 168 6.73 -10.29 0.05
CA VAL A 168 7.79 -10.33 -0.95
C VAL A 168 7.20 -10.06 -2.32
N SER A 169 7.78 -9.13 -3.06
CA SER A 169 7.26 -8.72 -4.37
C SER A 169 8.36 -8.39 -5.37
N THR A 170 8.05 -8.53 -6.64
CA THR A 170 8.85 -8.03 -7.76
C THR A 170 7.96 -7.27 -8.73
N LYS A 171 8.57 -6.58 -9.70
CA LYS A 171 7.85 -5.83 -10.73
C LYS A 171 8.30 -6.26 -12.12
N CYS A 172 7.33 -6.33 -13.05
CA CYS A 172 7.57 -6.60 -14.45
C CYS A 172 6.56 -5.83 -15.32
N LEU A 173 6.74 -5.88 -16.62
CA LEU A 173 5.73 -5.40 -17.57
C LEU A 173 4.54 -6.37 -17.61
N PRO A 174 3.32 -5.90 -17.91
CA PRO A 174 2.12 -6.76 -17.98
C PRO A 174 2.28 -7.97 -18.90
N LYS A 175 2.96 -7.81 -20.04
CA LYS A 175 3.21 -8.89 -21.00
C LYS A 175 4.10 -10.03 -20.46
N GLU A 176 4.87 -9.76 -19.40
CA GLU A 176 5.79 -10.71 -18.76
C GLU A 176 5.18 -11.36 -17.51
N ALA A 177 4.00 -10.92 -17.09
CA ALA A 177 3.46 -11.22 -15.77
C ALA A 177 3.39 -12.74 -15.48
N PHE A 178 2.93 -13.56 -16.42
CA PHE A 178 2.85 -15.02 -16.24
C PHE A 178 4.20 -15.67 -16.06
N GLN A 179 5.14 -15.33 -16.94
CA GLN A 179 6.51 -15.87 -16.90
C GLN A 179 7.18 -15.47 -15.58
N VAL A 180 7.17 -14.17 -15.26
CA VAL A 180 7.81 -13.64 -14.05
C VAL A 180 7.18 -14.19 -12.77
N ALA A 181 5.86 -14.38 -12.75
CA ALA A 181 5.19 -15.00 -11.60
C ALA A 181 5.66 -16.45 -11.37
N GLY A 182 5.81 -17.22 -12.46
CA GLY A 182 6.36 -18.59 -12.41
C GLY A 182 7.82 -18.62 -11.94
N GLU A 183 8.68 -17.82 -12.57
CA GLU A 183 10.10 -17.70 -12.21
C GLU A 183 10.29 -17.23 -10.76
N PHE A 184 9.53 -16.25 -10.33
CA PHE A 184 9.60 -15.73 -8.95
C PHE A 184 9.15 -16.76 -7.94
N ARG A 185 8.07 -17.50 -8.22
CA ARG A 185 7.61 -18.59 -7.35
C ARG A 185 8.64 -19.70 -7.22
N ALA A 186 9.25 -20.11 -8.33
CA ALA A 186 10.32 -21.10 -8.33
C ALA A 186 11.52 -20.61 -7.51
N TYR A 187 11.96 -19.36 -7.75
CA TYR A 187 13.04 -18.73 -6.99
C TYR A 187 12.78 -18.74 -5.47
N LEU A 188 11.56 -18.38 -5.04
CA LEU A 188 11.21 -18.39 -3.62
C LEU A 188 11.23 -19.82 -3.04
N ALA A 189 10.70 -20.80 -3.78
CA ALA A 189 10.70 -22.20 -3.37
C ALA A 189 12.12 -22.77 -3.23
N ASP A 190 13.02 -22.49 -4.18
CA ASP A 190 14.43 -22.89 -4.15
C ASP A 190 15.18 -22.32 -2.93
N HIS A 191 14.70 -21.19 -2.39
CA HIS A 191 15.24 -20.56 -1.18
C HIS A 191 14.47 -20.95 0.10
N GLY A 192 13.60 -21.97 0.02
CA GLY A 192 12.84 -22.48 1.16
C GLY A 192 11.76 -21.53 1.68
N ILE A 193 11.29 -20.58 0.86
CA ILE A 193 10.23 -19.66 1.22
C ILE A 193 8.88 -20.29 0.85
N VAL A 194 8.09 -20.59 1.86
CA VAL A 194 6.72 -21.09 1.70
C VAL A 194 5.76 -19.90 1.71
N LEU A 195 4.97 -19.77 0.65
CA LEU A 195 3.93 -18.74 0.56
C LEU A 195 2.75 -19.13 1.46
N SER A 196 2.21 -18.16 2.19
CA SER A 196 0.98 -18.36 2.96
C SER A 196 -0.19 -18.71 2.04
N ALA A 197 -1.06 -19.59 2.50
CA ALA A 197 -2.34 -19.85 1.84
C ALA A 197 -3.27 -18.62 1.92
N ASP A 198 -3.18 -17.87 3.03
CA ASP A 198 -3.86 -16.60 3.19
C ASP A 198 -3.05 -15.49 2.50
N GLN A 199 -3.63 -14.96 1.43
CA GLN A 199 -3.09 -13.84 0.64
C GLN A 199 -3.84 -12.54 0.93
N SER A 200 -4.32 -12.38 2.18
CA SER A 200 -4.98 -11.13 2.59
C SER A 200 -4.04 -9.94 2.36
N ALA A 201 -4.60 -8.90 1.74
CA ALA A 201 -3.81 -7.70 1.45
C ALA A 201 -3.43 -7.00 2.76
N LYS A 202 -2.13 -6.73 2.97
CA LYS A 202 -1.59 -5.98 4.12
C LYS A 202 -2.39 -4.73 4.50
N THR A 203 -2.92 -4.00 3.50
CA THR A 203 -3.78 -2.84 3.72
C THR A 203 -5.10 -3.24 4.38
N GLY A 204 -5.76 -4.28 3.90
CA GLY A 204 -7.00 -4.79 4.50
C GLY A 204 -6.79 -5.23 5.95
N THR A 205 -5.70 -5.95 6.22
CA THR A 205 -5.32 -6.36 7.58
C THR A 205 -5.12 -5.16 8.50
N ALA A 206 -4.38 -4.13 8.05
CA ALA A 206 -4.16 -2.91 8.82
C ALA A 206 -5.47 -2.18 9.14
N LEU A 207 -6.31 -1.98 8.12
CA LEU A 207 -7.59 -1.30 8.27
C LEU A 207 -8.54 -2.04 9.20
N ALA A 208 -8.65 -3.36 9.06
CA ALA A 208 -9.48 -4.20 9.92
C ALA A 208 -9.02 -4.13 11.38
N PHE A 209 -7.71 -4.20 11.62
CA PHE A 209 -7.12 -4.07 12.95
C PHE A 209 -7.51 -2.75 13.62
N PHE A 210 -7.27 -1.61 12.97
CA PHE A 210 -7.57 -0.31 13.55
C PHE A 210 -9.08 -0.05 13.70
N SER A 211 -9.91 -0.52 12.76
CA SER A 211 -11.36 -0.43 12.89
C SER A 211 -11.89 -1.23 14.08
N ALA A 212 -11.39 -2.44 14.32
CA ALA A 212 -11.76 -3.25 15.48
C ALA A 212 -11.37 -2.53 16.78
N ARG A 213 -10.15 -2.00 16.85
CA ARG A 213 -9.69 -1.25 18.02
C ARG A 213 -10.52 -0.01 18.33
N LEU A 214 -10.95 0.74 17.32
CA LEU A 214 -11.82 1.90 17.50
C LEU A 214 -13.18 1.52 18.10
N LYS A 215 -13.73 0.37 17.71
CA LYS A 215 -14.98 -0.16 18.26
C LYS A 215 -14.81 -0.52 19.73
N GLU A 216 -13.70 -1.17 20.09
CA GLU A 216 -13.38 -1.52 21.49
C GLU A 216 -13.18 -0.28 22.36
N GLU A 217 -12.58 0.79 21.82
CA GLU A 217 -12.36 2.06 22.53
C GLU A 217 -13.62 2.94 22.58
N GLY A 218 -14.76 2.52 22.04
CA GLY A 218 -16.02 3.27 22.00
C GLY A 218 -15.98 4.54 21.11
N ARG A 219 -15.01 4.61 20.20
CA ARG A 219 -14.80 5.75 19.27
C ARG A 219 -15.44 5.56 17.91
N ALA A 220 -16.20 4.51 17.73
CA ALA A 220 -16.82 4.11 16.45
C ALA A 220 -18.32 4.50 16.37
N GLY A 221 -18.77 5.43 17.21
CA GLY A 221 -20.14 5.96 17.23
C GLY A 221 -20.30 7.25 16.44
#